data_f10cdb4a7fff7723f2199e7b2839b014
#
_entry.id   f10cdb4a7fff7723f2199e7b2839b014
#
_cell.length_a   1.000
_cell.length_b   1.000
_cell.length_c   1.000
_cell.angle_alpha   90.00
_cell.angle_beta   90.00
_cell.angle_gamma   90.00
#
_symmetry.space_group_name_H-M   'P 1'
#
loop_
_entity.id
_entity.type
_entity.pdbx_description
1 polymer ?
#
loop_
_entity_poly.entity_id
_entity_poly.type
_entity_poly.pdbx_seq_one_letter_code
_entity_poly.pdbx_strand_id
1 'polypeptide(L)'
;MCGHGMYRFLKGSSMPSSSKHASSAAMAWPICVGLLCILVAAAWAVATHGLGTASPAMRTALAGSCMAAAATALGTLPVLLAQSFSQRSYDGFLGFGAGVMLGATSFSLVMPAIHAARASGAGSLAASATVGAGIAGGALFVVFLGRLVHTHVQAGLPDAQASAANGYRRVWLFIAAITLHNLPEGLAIGVASAGAEFERAQSLAAGIAIQDVPEGLVVALALRSVGHGRWFSAALGVLSGLVEPVAAVAGVGLISVSLGLLPLGLAAAAGAMLYVIVQEVIPESHSHGHGQVASMALVAGFILMTVLDTAL
;
A
#
# COMPACT_ATOMS: atom_id res chain seq x y z
N MET A 1 9.31 -3.56 -18.66
CA MET A 1 10.75 -3.81 -18.88
C MET A 1 11.63 -3.49 -17.65
N CYS A 2 11.11 -3.55 -16.42
CA CYS A 2 11.85 -3.19 -15.18
C CYS A 2 12.42 -4.35 -14.37
N GLY A 3 11.99 -5.61 -14.55
CA GLY A 3 12.31 -6.73 -13.64
C GLY A 3 13.69 -7.38 -13.75
N HIS A 4 14.33 -7.37 -14.90
CA HIS A 4 15.56 -8.18 -15.14
C HIS A 4 16.87 -7.64 -14.53
N GLY A 5 16.89 -6.44 -13.99
CA GLY A 5 18.13 -5.80 -13.50
C GLY A 5 18.47 -6.03 -12.03
N MET A 6 17.50 -6.31 -11.15
CA MET A 6 17.74 -6.41 -9.70
C MET A 6 18.43 -7.73 -9.32
N TYR A 7 18.13 -8.81 -10.02
CA TYR A 7 18.69 -10.15 -9.76
C TYR A 7 20.20 -10.27 -9.98
N ARG A 8 20.76 -9.51 -10.93
CA ARG A 8 22.22 -9.55 -11.22
C ARG A 8 23.05 -8.84 -10.14
N PHE A 9 22.43 -7.96 -9.34
CA PHE A 9 23.13 -7.15 -8.33
C PHE A 9 23.37 -7.91 -7.02
N LEU A 10 22.48 -8.85 -6.67
CA LEU A 10 22.59 -9.62 -5.42
C LEU A 10 23.68 -10.69 -5.42
N LYS A 11 24.28 -11.00 -6.57
CA LYS A 11 25.20 -12.13 -6.74
C LYS A 11 26.69 -11.79 -6.83
N GLY A 12 27.10 -10.54 -6.83
CA GLY A 12 28.52 -10.25 -6.98
C GLY A 12 28.94 -8.79 -6.99
N SER A 13 29.06 -8.13 -5.87
CA SER A 13 29.94 -6.97 -5.74
C SER A 13 30.48 -6.84 -4.32
N SER A 14 31.82 -6.93 -4.20
CA SER A 14 32.59 -6.47 -3.06
C SER A 14 32.30 -4.99 -2.82
N MET A 15 31.89 -4.62 -1.60
CA MET A 15 31.52 -3.26 -1.20
C MET A 15 32.67 -2.25 -1.37
N PRO A 16 32.46 -1.09 -1.99
CA PRO A 16 33.34 0.04 -1.84
C PRO A 16 33.08 0.74 -0.49
N SER A 17 34.17 1.23 0.14
CA SER A 17 34.19 1.84 1.46
C SER A 17 33.27 3.05 1.64
N SER A 18 32.56 3.07 2.75
CA SER A 18 31.32 3.80 3.08
C SER A 18 31.46 5.26 3.53
N SER A 19 32.43 6.06 3.14
CA SER A 19 32.63 7.36 3.82
C SER A 19 31.91 8.58 3.19
N LYS A 20 31.31 8.47 1.99
CA LYS A 20 30.62 9.61 1.32
C LYS A 20 29.08 9.54 1.34
N HIS A 21 28.48 8.41 1.68
CA HIS A 21 27.01 8.28 1.73
C HIS A 21 26.38 8.63 3.09
N ALA A 22 27.19 8.88 4.11
CA ALA A 22 26.72 9.19 5.45
C ALA A 22 26.04 10.58 5.57
N SER A 23 26.35 11.55 4.70
CA SER A 23 25.85 12.92 4.84
C SER A 23 24.41 13.12 4.37
N SER A 24 23.98 12.44 3.30
CA SER A 24 22.59 12.58 2.80
C SER A 24 21.59 11.74 3.62
N ALA A 25 22.02 10.57 4.09
CA ALA A 25 21.22 9.75 5.00
C ALA A 25 21.04 10.40 6.38
N ALA A 26 22.09 11.09 6.88
CA ALA A 26 22.03 11.83 8.13
C ALA A 26 21.05 13.02 8.09
N MET A 27 20.78 13.59 6.91
CA MET A 27 19.83 14.69 6.75
C MET A 27 18.39 14.22 6.52
N ALA A 28 18.19 13.03 5.94
CA ALA A 28 16.86 12.44 5.77
C ALA A 28 16.27 11.87 7.08
N TRP A 29 17.13 11.36 7.98
CA TRP A 29 16.70 10.79 9.26
C TRP A 29 15.87 11.74 10.15
N PRO A 30 16.30 12.98 10.44
CA PRO A 30 15.50 13.88 11.25
C PRO A 30 14.17 14.28 10.59
N ILE A 31 14.13 14.36 9.26
CA ILE A 31 12.88 14.62 8.53
C ILE A 31 11.92 13.44 8.65
N CYS A 32 12.40 12.22 8.45
CA CYS A 32 11.57 11.01 8.60
C CYS A 32 11.07 10.83 10.04
N VAL A 33 11.94 11.03 11.03
CA VAL A 33 11.56 10.98 12.45
C VAL A 33 10.60 12.12 12.79
N GLY A 34 10.82 13.33 12.28
CA GLY A 34 9.94 14.46 12.48
C GLY A 34 8.53 14.21 11.90
N LEU A 35 8.45 13.70 10.67
CA LEU A 35 7.19 13.31 10.05
C LEU A 35 6.50 12.18 10.83
N LEU A 36 7.23 11.17 11.26
CA LEU A 36 6.72 10.10 12.10
C LEU A 36 6.15 10.64 13.41
N CYS A 37 6.89 11.53 14.09
CA CYS A 37 6.42 12.16 15.33
C CYS A 37 5.17 13.02 15.10
N ILE A 38 5.09 13.75 13.99
CA ILE A 38 3.91 14.56 13.62
C ILE A 38 2.72 13.65 13.34
N LEU A 39 2.90 12.58 12.58
CA LEU A 39 1.83 11.63 12.25
C LEU A 39 1.34 10.87 13.49
N VAL A 40 2.28 10.42 14.34
CA VAL A 40 1.94 9.78 15.62
C VAL A 40 1.24 10.77 16.56
N ALA A 41 1.72 12.01 16.65
CA ALA A 41 1.09 13.06 17.47
C ALA A 41 -0.29 13.44 16.92
N ALA A 42 -0.47 13.53 15.60
CA ALA A 42 -1.75 13.78 14.97
C ALA A 42 -2.73 12.60 15.21
N ALA A 43 -2.28 11.36 15.03
CA ALA A 43 -3.07 10.17 15.35
C ALA A 43 -3.43 10.10 16.84
N TRP A 44 -2.49 10.42 17.73
CA TRP A 44 -2.72 10.50 19.18
C TRP A 44 -3.71 11.61 19.54
N ALA A 45 -3.55 12.81 18.98
CA ALA A 45 -4.47 13.94 19.21
C ALA A 45 -5.90 13.62 18.73
N VAL A 46 -6.04 12.97 17.57
CA VAL A 46 -7.31 12.48 17.06
C VAL A 46 -7.87 11.38 17.96
N ALA A 47 -7.04 10.45 18.40
CA ALA A 47 -7.46 9.36 19.29
C ALA A 47 -7.89 9.83 20.67
N THR A 48 -7.21 10.83 21.26
CA THR A 48 -7.47 11.28 22.63
C THR A 48 -8.49 12.42 22.73
N HIS A 49 -8.49 13.36 21.78
CA HIS A 49 -9.36 14.54 21.80
C HIS A 49 -10.47 14.49 20.76
N GLY A 50 -10.32 13.74 19.68
CA GLY A 50 -11.26 13.67 18.57
C GLY A 50 -12.21 12.48 18.58
N LEU A 51 -11.82 11.34 19.19
CA LEU A 51 -12.64 10.11 19.12
C LEU A 51 -13.93 10.21 19.96
N GLY A 52 -13.97 11.05 20.97
CA GLY A 52 -15.20 11.27 21.76
C GLY A 52 -16.32 11.95 20.96
N THR A 53 -15.94 12.82 20.03
CA THR A 53 -16.85 13.60 19.16
C THR A 53 -16.83 13.12 17.70
N ALA A 54 -15.92 12.21 17.33
CA ALA A 54 -15.80 11.68 15.98
C ALA A 54 -17.01 10.82 15.60
N SER A 55 -17.43 10.93 14.35
CA SER A 55 -18.49 10.08 13.80
C SER A 55 -18.14 8.59 13.89
N PRO A 56 -19.13 7.68 13.96
CA PRO A 56 -18.85 6.24 13.91
C PRO A 56 -17.95 5.85 12.71
N ALA A 57 -18.23 6.41 11.54
CA ALA A 57 -17.43 6.20 10.33
C ALA A 57 -15.95 6.57 10.53
N MET A 58 -15.68 7.72 11.15
CA MET A 58 -14.30 8.17 11.41
C MET A 58 -13.58 7.23 12.39
N ARG A 59 -14.27 6.76 13.43
CA ARG A 59 -13.70 5.80 14.40
C ARG A 59 -13.36 4.48 13.74
N THR A 60 -14.25 3.94 12.90
CA THR A 60 -14.02 2.70 12.15
C THR A 60 -12.86 2.85 11.18
N ALA A 61 -12.83 3.95 10.42
CA ALA A 61 -11.76 4.23 9.47
C ALA A 61 -10.39 4.32 10.16
N LEU A 62 -10.30 5.04 11.28
CA LEU A 62 -9.06 5.15 12.04
C LEU A 62 -8.65 3.81 12.68
N ALA A 63 -9.59 3.05 13.25
CA ALA A 63 -9.28 1.76 13.82
C ALA A 63 -8.74 0.78 12.74
N GLY A 64 -9.43 0.70 11.60
CA GLY A 64 -9.03 -0.17 10.49
C GLY A 64 -7.68 0.24 9.87
N SER A 65 -7.49 1.52 9.58
CA SER A 65 -6.25 2.00 8.96
C SER A 65 -5.05 2.00 9.93
N CYS A 66 -5.26 2.22 11.23
CA CYS A 66 -4.19 2.04 12.21
C CYS A 66 -3.83 0.56 12.40
N MET A 67 -4.78 -0.36 12.25
CA MET A 67 -4.50 -1.81 12.24
C MET A 67 -3.66 -2.18 11.01
N ALA A 68 -3.99 -1.65 9.84
CA ALA A 68 -3.25 -1.84 8.60
C ALA A 68 -1.81 -1.29 8.72
N ALA A 69 -1.65 -0.04 9.14
CA ALA A 69 -0.34 0.56 9.40
C ALA A 69 0.49 -0.22 10.45
N ALA A 70 -0.16 -0.77 11.49
CA ALA A 70 0.51 -1.63 12.46
C ALA A 70 0.97 -2.96 11.84
N ALA A 71 0.21 -3.52 10.90
CA ALA A 71 0.58 -4.72 10.16
C ALA A 71 1.79 -4.47 9.24
N THR A 72 1.82 -3.33 8.53
CA THR A 72 3.02 -2.88 7.78
C THR A 72 4.24 -2.79 8.71
N ALA A 73 4.07 -2.20 9.91
CA ALA A 73 5.13 -2.12 10.90
C ALA A 73 5.60 -3.52 11.36
N LEU A 74 4.68 -4.45 11.63
CA LEU A 74 5.00 -5.85 11.97
C LEU A 74 5.80 -6.54 10.87
N GLY A 75 5.46 -6.26 9.59
CA GLY A 75 6.19 -6.77 8.44
C GLY A 75 7.66 -6.37 8.40
N THR A 76 8.05 -5.26 9.02
CA THR A 76 9.46 -4.83 9.08
C THR A 76 10.30 -5.58 10.12
N LEU A 77 9.67 -6.24 11.10
CA LEU A 77 10.38 -6.89 12.23
C LEU A 77 11.38 -7.96 11.79
N PRO A 78 11.10 -8.82 10.79
CA PRO A 78 12.08 -9.82 10.35
C PRO A 78 13.42 -9.23 9.93
N VAL A 79 13.45 -8.01 9.39
CA VAL A 79 14.68 -7.31 8.99
C VAL A 79 15.52 -6.89 10.20
N LEU A 80 14.90 -6.68 11.35
CA LEU A 80 15.61 -6.41 12.61
C LEU A 80 16.19 -7.68 13.22
N LEU A 81 15.50 -8.82 13.06
CA LEU A 81 15.79 -10.09 13.75
C LEU A 81 16.61 -11.05 12.90
N ALA A 82 16.36 -11.12 11.58
CA ALA A 82 16.99 -12.06 10.68
C ALA A 82 17.99 -11.40 9.74
N GLN A 83 19.00 -12.17 9.31
CA GLN A 83 20.06 -11.69 8.40
C GLN A 83 19.81 -12.05 6.93
N SER A 84 18.94 -13.02 6.65
CA SER A 84 18.61 -13.45 5.29
C SER A 84 17.15 -13.93 5.21
N PHE A 85 16.50 -13.58 4.11
CA PHE A 85 15.18 -14.07 3.75
C PHE A 85 15.27 -14.88 2.45
N SER A 86 14.55 -16.00 2.39
CA SER A 86 14.47 -16.82 1.18
C SER A 86 13.68 -16.05 0.09
N GLN A 87 14.25 -15.95 -1.11
CA GLN A 87 13.57 -15.33 -2.25
C GLN A 87 12.25 -16.03 -2.57
N ARG A 88 12.22 -17.35 -2.43
CA ARG A 88 11.00 -18.14 -2.61
C ARG A 88 9.89 -17.75 -1.64
N SER A 89 10.23 -17.50 -0.36
CA SER A 89 9.25 -17.04 0.64
C SER A 89 8.76 -15.62 0.33
N TYR A 90 9.67 -14.74 -0.10
CA TYR A 90 9.34 -13.39 -0.52
C TYR A 90 8.34 -13.37 -1.68
N ASP A 91 8.62 -14.12 -2.76
CA ASP A 91 7.72 -14.23 -3.91
C ASP A 91 6.35 -14.82 -3.52
N GLY A 92 6.34 -15.80 -2.60
CA GLY A 92 5.12 -16.37 -2.04
C GLY A 92 4.31 -15.36 -1.22
N PHE A 93 4.94 -14.56 -0.36
CA PHE A 93 4.26 -13.52 0.43
C PHE A 93 3.67 -12.43 -0.45
N LEU A 94 4.41 -11.97 -1.48
CA LEU A 94 3.88 -11.01 -2.45
C LEU A 94 2.69 -11.58 -3.24
N GLY A 95 2.81 -12.82 -3.71
CA GLY A 95 1.71 -13.49 -4.40
C GLY A 95 0.47 -13.60 -3.50
N PHE A 96 0.64 -14.01 -2.24
CA PHE A 96 -0.45 -14.08 -1.26
C PHE A 96 -1.11 -12.72 -1.05
N GLY A 97 -0.34 -11.65 -0.85
CA GLY A 97 -0.83 -10.28 -0.73
C GLY A 97 -1.63 -9.85 -1.96
N ALA A 98 -1.10 -10.11 -3.17
CA ALA A 98 -1.82 -9.83 -4.42
C ALA A 98 -3.18 -10.54 -4.48
N GLY A 99 -3.26 -11.77 -3.98
CA GLY A 99 -4.51 -12.52 -3.90
C GLY A 99 -5.52 -11.89 -2.94
N VAL A 100 -5.07 -11.52 -1.74
CA VAL A 100 -5.92 -10.83 -0.74
C VAL A 100 -6.45 -9.51 -1.31
N MET A 101 -5.56 -8.67 -1.90
CA MET A 101 -5.94 -7.41 -2.54
C MET A 101 -6.97 -7.63 -3.65
N LEU A 102 -6.79 -8.64 -4.50
CA LEU A 102 -7.71 -8.93 -5.60
C LEU A 102 -9.09 -9.33 -5.08
N GLY A 103 -9.15 -10.15 -4.01
CA GLY A 103 -10.38 -10.50 -3.32
C GLY A 103 -11.07 -9.27 -2.71
N ALA A 104 -10.32 -8.46 -1.95
CA ALA A 104 -10.81 -7.22 -1.35
C ALA A 104 -11.36 -6.25 -2.42
N THR A 105 -10.62 -6.06 -3.51
CA THR A 105 -11.07 -5.23 -4.64
C THR A 105 -12.40 -5.72 -5.20
N SER A 106 -12.56 -7.03 -5.38
CA SER A 106 -13.75 -7.62 -5.99
C SER A 106 -14.97 -7.58 -5.06
N PHE A 107 -14.81 -8.04 -3.83
CA PHE A 107 -15.93 -8.29 -2.91
C PHE A 107 -16.21 -7.10 -1.99
N SER A 108 -15.18 -6.47 -1.42
CA SER A 108 -15.36 -5.39 -0.46
C SER A 108 -15.43 -3.99 -1.10
N LEU A 109 -15.09 -3.83 -2.39
CA LEU A 109 -15.16 -2.55 -3.08
C LEU A 109 -16.08 -2.54 -4.30
N VAL A 110 -15.86 -3.41 -5.31
CA VAL A 110 -16.65 -3.39 -6.55
C VAL A 110 -18.09 -3.79 -6.30
N MET A 111 -18.33 -4.87 -5.56
CA MET A 111 -19.71 -5.32 -5.27
C MET A 111 -20.50 -4.28 -4.46
N PRO A 112 -19.99 -3.71 -3.35
CA PRO A 112 -20.66 -2.63 -2.64
C PRO A 112 -20.86 -1.36 -3.47
N ALA A 113 -19.91 -1.02 -4.36
CA ALA A 113 -20.08 0.12 -5.26
C ALA A 113 -21.30 -0.06 -6.18
N ILE A 114 -21.48 -1.27 -6.74
CA ILE A 114 -22.66 -1.60 -7.58
C ILE A 114 -23.94 -1.54 -6.74
N HIS A 115 -23.92 -2.09 -5.53
CA HIS A 115 -25.07 -2.06 -4.62
C HIS A 115 -25.45 -0.62 -4.24
N ALA A 116 -24.48 0.21 -3.87
CA ALA A 116 -24.69 1.61 -3.52
C ALA A 116 -25.24 2.41 -4.73
N ALA A 117 -24.73 2.16 -5.95
CA ALA A 117 -25.24 2.80 -7.16
C ALA A 117 -26.71 2.40 -7.44
N ARG A 118 -27.08 1.14 -7.25
CA ARG A 118 -28.47 0.69 -7.40
C ARG A 118 -29.37 1.22 -6.30
N ALA A 119 -28.91 1.29 -5.07
CA ALA A 119 -29.65 1.84 -3.94
C ALA A 119 -29.98 3.34 -4.13
N SER A 120 -29.15 4.08 -4.89
CA SER A 120 -29.43 5.46 -5.27
C SER A 120 -30.43 5.61 -6.42
N GLY A 121 -31.07 4.51 -6.88
CA GLY A 121 -32.09 4.51 -7.93
C GLY A 121 -31.56 4.28 -9.35
N ALA A 122 -30.28 3.99 -9.53
CA ALA A 122 -29.71 3.73 -10.86
C ALA A 122 -30.17 2.35 -11.38
N GLY A 123 -30.63 2.31 -12.62
CA GLY A 123 -30.88 1.04 -13.32
C GLY A 123 -29.57 0.26 -13.51
N SER A 124 -29.67 -1.04 -13.78
CA SER A 124 -28.51 -1.96 -13.85
C SER A 124 -27.39 -1.47 -14.77
N LEU A 125 -27.70 -0.98 -15.95
CA LEU A 125 -26.70 -0.46 -16.90
C LEU A 125 -26.04 0.82 -16.37
N ALA A 126 -26.83 1.76 -15.83
CA ALA A 126 -26.31 3.01 -15.28
C ALA A 126 -25.41 2.75 -14.06
N ALA A 127 -25.80 1.85 -13.14
CA ALA A 127 -24.98 1.44 -12.01
C ALA A 127 -23.65 0.84 -12.47
N SER A 128 -23.66 -0.09 -13.43
CA SER A 128 -22.44 -0.69 -13.98
C SER A 128 -21.57 0.33 -14.70
N ALA A 129 -22.15 1.28 -15.44
CA ALA A 129 -21.40 2.35 -16.11
C ALA A 129 -20.75 3.30 -15.09
N THR A 130 -21.47 3.66 -14.00
CA THR A 130 -20.93 4.49 -12.91
C THR A 130 -19.74 3.80 -12.24
N VAL A 131 -19.88 2.53 -11.92
CA VAL A 131 -18.79 1.76 -11.30
C VAL A 131 -17.62 1.59 -12.27
N GLY A 132 -17.87 1.28 -13.53
CA GLY A 132 -16.82 1.20 -14.57
C GLY A 132 -16.07 2.51 -14.75
N ALA A 133 -16.77 3.65 -14.76
CA ALA A 133 -16.15 4.97 -14.81
C ALA A 133 -15.32 5.27 -13.55
N GLY A 134 -15.81 4.88 -12.37
CA GLY A 134 -15.06 5.00 -11.11
C GLY A 134 -13.78 4.18 -11.13
N ILE A 135 -13.83 2.91 -11.54
CA ILE A 135 -12.66 2.04 -11.69
C ILE A 135 -11.64 2.67 -12.65
N ALA A 136 -12.07 3.13 -13.82
CA ALA A 136 -11.19 3.80 -14.77
C ALA A 136 -10.58 5.07 -14.19
N GLY A 137 -11.37 5.89 -13.48
CA GLY A 137 -10.90 7.10 -12.80
C GLY A 137 -9.85 6.83 -11.73
N GLY A 138 -10.05 5.80 -10.89
CA GLY A 138 -9.10 5.38 -9.87
C GLY A 138 -7.78 4.87 -10.45
N ALA A 139 -7.84 4.03 -11.49
CA ALA A 139 -6.65 3.57 -12.20
C ALA A 139 -5.87 4.75 -12.81
N LEU A 140 -6.56 5.68 -13.50
CA LEU A 140 -5.93 6.88 -14.06
C LEU A 140 -5.34 7.80 -12.98
N PHE A 141 -5.98 7.91 -11.82
CA PHE A 141 -5.46 8.67 -10.68
C PHE A 141 -4.10 8.11 -10.22
N VAL A 142 -3.97 6.79 -10.06
CA VAL A 142 -2.68 6.16 -9.68
C VAL A 142 -1.63 6.35 -10.78
N VAL A 143 -1.99 6.20 -12.05
CA VAL A 143 -1.07 6.49 -13.18
C VAL A 143 -0.57 7.92 -13.13
N PHE A 144 -1.46 8.88 -12.91
CA PHE A 144 -1.10 10.29 -12.79
C PHE A 144 -0.17 10.55 -11.60
N LEU A 145 -0.54 10.02 -10.42
CA LEU A 145 0.23 10.17 -9.19
C LEU A 145 1.62 9.53 -9.31
N GLY A 146 1.69 8.33 -9.90
CA GLY A 146 2.95 7.66 -10.18
C GLY A 146 3.88 8.46 -11.12
N ARG A 147 3.33 9.09 -12.17
CA ARG A 147 4.09 9.99 -13.05
C ARG A 147 4.60 11.20 -12.30
N LEU A 148 3.76 11.82 -11.48
CA LEU A 148 4.13 13.00 -10.70
C LEU A 148 5.29 12.69 -9.74
N VAL A 149 5.19 11.61 -8.98
CA VAL A 149 6.25 11.18 -8.05
C VAL A 149 7.51 10.79 -8.81
N HIS A 150 7.38 10.04 -9.90
CA HIS A 150 8.54 9.66 -10.72
C HIS A 150 9.33 10.88 -11.20
N THR A 151 8.64 11.91 -11.68
CA THR A 151 9.27 13.18 -12.12
C THR A 151 9.98 13.89 -10.97
N HIS A 152 9.34 14.00 -9.81
CA HIS A 152 9.92 14.71 -8.65
C HIS A 152 11.08 13.94 -8.01
N VAL A 153 10.96 12.62 -7.86
CA VAL A 153 12.05 11.78 -7.33
C VAL A 153 13.24 11.76 -8.29
N GLN A 154 13.00 11.78 -9.61
CA GLN A 154 14.09 11.87 -10.59
C GLN A 154 14.81 13.21 -10.52
N ALA A 155 14.10 14.31 -10.36
CA ALA A 155 14.70 15.64 -10.29
C ALA A 155 15.53 15.87 -9.01
N GLY A 156 15.19 15.18 -7.92
CA GLY A 156 15.88 15.29 -6.62
C GLY A 156 17.10 14.39 -6.44
N LEU A 157 17.37 13.48 -7.38
CA LEU A 157 18.50 12.55 -7.27
C LEU A 157 19.66 12.95 -8.18
N PRO A 158 20.95 12.81 -7.74
CA PRO A 158 22.11 13.13 -8.55
C PRO A 158 22.13 12.37 -9.89
N ASP A 159 22.62 13.02 -10.95
CA ASP A 159 22.85 12.39 -12.24
C ASP A 159 23.78 11.18 -12.10
N ALA A 160 23.25 9.99 -12.37
CA ALA A 160 23.92 8.75 -12.12
C ALA A 160 24.71 8.30 -13.35
N GLN A 161 25.98 8.61 -13.39
CA GLN A 161 26.92 8.03 -14.38
C GLN A 161 27.49 6.66 -13.95
N ALA A 162 27.22 6.19 -12.72
CA ALA A 162 27.72 4.92 -12.19
C ALA A 162 26.60 3.90 -11.96
N SER A 163 26.87 2.62 -12.21
CA SER A 163 25.92 1.49 -12.02
C SER A 163 25.33 1.40 -10.62
N ALA A 164 26.12 1.76 -9.59
CA ALA A 164 25.67 1.78 -8.18
C ALA A 164 24.61 2.87 -7.90
N ALA A 165 24.76 4.05 -8.53
CA ALA A 165 23.79 5.13 -8.38
C ALA A 165 22.45 4.80 -9.05
N ASN A 166 22.44 4.01 -10.12
CA ASN A 166 21.23 3.51 -10.76
C ASN A 166 20.47 2.51 -9.86
N GLY A 167 21.17 1.65 -9.12
CA GLY A 167 20.57 0.74 -8.15
C GLY A 167 19.91 1.47 -6.99
N TYR A 168 20.61 2.45 -6.41
CA TYR A 168 20.11 3.31 -5.34
C TYR A 168 18.84 4.06 -5.76
N ARG A 169 18.88 4.73 -6.93
CA ARG A 169 17.72 5.43 -7.49
C ARG A 169 16.52 4.53 -7.70
N ARG A 170 16.73 3.32 -8.23
CA ARG A 170 15.67 2.33 -8.46
C ARG A 170 14.95 1.95 -7.16
N VAL A 171 15.70 1.72 -6.07
CA VAL A 171 15.11 1.37 -4.77
C VAL A 171 14.28 2.53 -4.20
N TRP A 172 14.74 3.77 -4.33
CA TRP A 172 13.94 4.91 -3.87
C TRP A 172 12.66 5.13 -4.69
N LEU A 173 12.71 4.90 -6.00
CA LEU A 173 11.52 4.93 -6.85
C LEU A 173 10.55 3.80 -6.47
N PHE A 174 11.07 2.61 -6.18
CA PHE A 174 10.27 1.48 -5.73
C PHE A 174 9.60 1.76 -4.37
N ILE A 175 10.33 2.31 -3.40
CA ILE A 175 9.75 2.69 -2.10
C ILE A 175 8.67 3.78 -2.26
N ALA A 176 8.94 4.78 -3.09
CA ALA A 176 7.95 5.80 -3.39
C ALA A 176 6.70 5.21 -4.04
N ALA A 177 6.86 4.25 -4.95
CA ALA A 177 5.76 3.51 -5.55
C ALA A 177 4.94 2.77 -4.49
N ILE A 178 5.58 1.95 -3.64
CA ILE A 178 4.89 1.23 -2.55
C ILE A 178 4.18 2.21 -1.59
N THR A 179 4.83 3.29 -1.18
CA THR A 179 4.18 4.31 -0.32
C THR A 179 2.93 4.90 -0.98
N LEU A 180 2.93 4.99 -2.32
CA LEU A 180 1.75 5.41 -3.08
C LEU A 180 0.65 4.33 -3.13
N HIS A 181 1.00 3.06 -2.94
CA HIS A 181 0.00 1.96 -2.86
C HIS A 181 -0.85 2.09 -1.60
N ASN A 182 -0.26 2.42 -0.48
CA ASN A 182 -0.95 2.60 0.79
C ASN A 182 -1.96 3.75 0.77
N LEU A 183 -1.85 4.68 -0.19
CA LEU A 183 -2.84 5.75 -0.36
C LEU A 183 -4.23 5.24 -0.83
N PRO A 184 -4.35 4.45 -1.92
CA PRO A 184 -5.60 3.79 -2.30
C PRO A 184 -6.17 2.89 -1.21
N GLU A 185 -5.32 2.20 -0.46
CA GLU A 185 -5.73 1.28 0.62
C GLU A 185 -6.37 2.03 1.77
N GLY A 186 -5.70 3.07 2.27
CA GLY A 186 -6.27 3.95 3.27
C GLY A 186 -7.56 4.63 2.79
N LEU A 187 -7.59 5.14 1.55
CA LEU A 187 -8.80 5.70 0.95
C LEU A 187 -9.94 4.67 0.90
N ALA A 188 -9.64 3.42 0.53
CA ALA A 188 -10.62 2.34 0.48
C ALA A 188 -11.23 2.08 1.87
N ILE A 189 -10.40 1.96 2.92
CA ILE A 189 -10.85 1.82 4.30
C ILE A 189 -11.74 3.01 4.70
N GLY A 190 -11.33 4.24 4.39
CA GLY A 190 -12.06 5.46 4.71
C GLY A 190 -13.43 5.54 4.04
N VAL A 191 -13.46 5.29 2.73
CA VAL A 191 -14.69 5.32 1.91
C VAL A 191 -15.64 4.20 2.35
N ALA A 192 -15.16 2.98 2.56
CA ALA A 192 -15.97 1.86 3.03
C ALA A 192 -16.54 2.13 4.42
N SER A 193 -15.74 2.69 5.33
CA SER A 193 -16.18 3.04 6.70
C SER A 193 -17.27 4.14 6.73
N ALA A 194 -17.32 4.99 5.70
CA ALA A 194 -18.35 6.01 5.55
C ALA A 194 -19.66 5.45 4.97
N GLY A 195 -19.64 4.23 4.44
CA GLY A 195 -20.82 3.51 3.97
C GLY A 195 -21.67 2.98 5.13
N ALA A 196 -22.82 2.40 4.79
CA ALA A 196 -23.75 1.85 5.77
C ALA A 196 -23.37 0.43 6.27
N GLU A 197 -22.41 -0.23 5.62
CA GLU A 197 -22.06 -1.63 5.86
C GLU A 197 -20.79 -1.74 6.72
N PHE A 198 -20.94 -1.63 8.02
CA PHE A 198 -19.87 -1.64 9.00
C PHE A 198 -19.02 -2.94 8.96
N GLU A 199 -19.66 -4.09 8.85
CA GLU A 199 -18.98 -5.39 8.82
C GLU A 199 -18.06 -5.52 7.61
N ARG A 200 -18.51 -5.09 6.44
CA ARG A 200 -17.67 -5.08 5.23
C ARG A 200 -16.48 -4.14 5.31
N ALA A 201 -16.63 -2.99 5.95
CA ALA A 201 -15.51 -2.09 6.19
C ALA A 201 -14.44 -2.74 7.10
N GLN A 202 -14.87 -3.55 8.08
CA GLN A 202 -13.95 -4.30 8.94
C GLN A 202 -13.27 -5.45 8.18
N SER A 203 -14.00 -6.23 7.38
CA SER A 203 -13.44 -7.30 6.56
C SER A 203 -12.41 -6.75 5.56
N LEU A 204 -12.71 -5.62 4.91
CA LEU A 204 -11.78 -4.93 4.04
C LEU A 204 -10.51 -4.51 4.79
N ALA A 205 -10.65 -3.85 5.94
CA ALA A 205 -9.51 -3.41 6.74
C ALA A 205 -8.66 -4.59 7.25
N ALA A 206 -9.29 -5.70 7.63
CA ALA A 206 -8.59 -6.93 8.01
C ALA A 206 -7.81 -7.54 6.83
N GLY A 207 -8.41 -7.59 5.66
CA GLY A 207 -7.76 -8.05 4.43
C GLY A 207 -6.54 -7.19 4.08
N ILE A 208 -6.70 -5.86 4.12
CA ILE A 208 -5.60 -4.90 3.90
C ILE A 208 -4.50 -5.13 4.94
N ALA A 209 -4.81 -5.21 6.23
CA ALA A 209 -3.82 -5.48 7.27
C ALA A 209 -3.05 -6.80 7.05
N ILE A 210 -3.69 -7.86 6.56
CA ILE A 210 -3.01 -9.13 6.29
C ILE A 210 -1.98 -8.99 5.17
N GLN A 211 -2.29 -8.26 4.10
CA GLN A 211 -1.37 -8.06 2.98
C GLN A 211 -0.25 -7.05 3.30
N ASP A 212 -0.48 -6.11 4.19
CA ASP A 212 0.51 -5.10 4.60
C ASP A 212 1.71 -5.71 5.33
N VAL A 213 1.54 -6.88 5.97
CA VAL A 213 2.68 -7.58 6.59
C VAL A 213 3.75 -7.94 5.54
N PRO A 214 3.44 -8.64 4.43
CA PRO A 214 4.37 -8.78 3.32
C PRO A 214 4.92 -7.46 2.79
N GLU A 215 4.10 -6.45 2.67
CA GLU A 215 4.48 -5.16 2.07
C GLU A 215 5.53 -4.42 2.90
N GLY A 216 5.34 -4.31 4.21
CA GLY A 216 6.32 -3.72 5.12
C GLY A 216 7.67 -4.47 5.09
N LEU A 217 7.64 -5.81 4.94
CA LEU A 217 8.85 -6.61 4.75
C LEU A 217 9.58 -6.25 3.45
N VAL A 218 8.83 -6.09 2.36
CA VAL A 218 9.37 -5.75 1.04
C VAL A 218 10.10 -4.41 1.05
N VAL A 219 9.48 -3.37 1.62
CA VAL A 219 10.08 -2.03 1.78
C VAL A 219 11.39 -2.11 2.56
N ALA A 220 11.36 -2.80 3.69
CA ALA A 220 12.53 -2.91 4.56
C ALA A 220 13.67 -3.72 3.89
N LEU A 221 13.37 -4.80 3.18
CA LEU A 221 14.36 -5.60 2.43
C LEU A 221 14.94 -4.84 1.25
N ALA A 222 14.14 -4.08 0.51
CA ALA A 222 14.61 -3.24 -0.60
C ALA A 222 15.66 -2.22 -0.14
N LEU A 223 15.42 -1.55 0.99
CA LEU A 223 16.40 -0.64 1.59
C LEU A 223 17.67 -1.35 2.06
N ARG A 224 17.53 -2.53 2.62
CA ARG A 224 18.69 -3.35 3.02
C ARG A 224 19.55 -3.74 1.82
N SER A 225 18.95 -4.04 0.69
CA SER A 225 19.66 -4.46 -0.53
C SER A 225 20.61 -3.40 -1.08
N VAL A 226 20.35 -2.12 -0.80
CA VAL A 226 21.21 -0.99 -1.20
C VAL A 226 22.12 -0.48 -0.07
N GLY A 227 22.23 -1.25 1.03
CA GLY A 227 23.20 -0.99 2.09
C GLY A 227 22.73 -0.12 3.24
N HIS A 228 21.45 0.23 3.32
CA HIS A 228 20.93 0.95 4.49
C HIS A 228 20.95 0.10 5.76
N GLY A 229 21.12 0.74 6.92
CA GLY A 229 21.09 0.08 8.22
C GLY A 229 19.71 -0.52 8.53
N ARG A 230 19.67 -1.64 9.28
CA ARG A 230 18.42 -2.35 9.60
C ARG A 230 17.35 -1.45 10.26
N TRP A 231 17.74 -0.60 11.18
CA TRP A 231 16.85 0.31 11.89
C TRP A 231 16.24 1.37 10.96
N PHE A 232 17.05 1.93 10.06
CA PHE A 232 16.58 2.88 9.07
C PHE A 232 15.60 2.22 8.10
N SER A 233 15.93 0.99 7.65
CA SER A 233 15.07 0.23 6.73
C SER A 233 13.72 -0.11 7.36
N ALA A 234 13.72 -0.54 8.62
CA ALA A 234 12.48 -0.81 9.35
C ALA A 234 11.67 0.48 9.59
N ALA A 235 12.32 1.55 10.03
CA ALA A 235 11.64 2.82 10.29
C ALA A 235 10.96 3.38 9.03
N LEU A 236 11.60 3.28 7.87
CA LEU A 236 11.02 3.76 6.62
C LEU A 236 9.86 2.85 6.14
N GLY A 237 9.95 1.54 6.38
CA GLY A 237 8.84 0.62 6.17
C GLY A 237 7.63 0.96 7.05
N VAL A 238 7.84 1.25 8.35
CA VAL A 238 6.77 1.74 9.24
C VAL A 238 6.16 3.05 8.72
N LEU A 239 7.00 3.97 8.22
CA LEU A 239 6.53 5.26 7.70
C LEU A 239 5.65 5.10 6.46
N SER A 240 5.95 4.14 5.59
CA SER A 240 5.12 3.90 4.40
C SER A 240 3.69 3.55 4.76
N GLY A 241 3.46 2.73 5.80
CA GLY A 241 2.11 2.37 6.27
C GLY A 241 1.34 3.53 6.92
N LEU A 242 2.04 4.54 7.48
CA LEU A 242 1.37 5.67 8.13
C LEU A 242 0.62 6.60 7.15
N VAL A 243 0.77 6.40 5.85
CA VAL A 243 -0.04 7.08 4.82
C VAL A 243 -1.50 6.63 4.89
N GLU A 244 -1.76 5.39 5.29
CA GLU A 244 -3.11 4.81 5.31
C GLU A 244 -4.07 5.53 6.28
N PRO A 245 -3.74 5.79 7.56
CA PRO A 245 -4.62 6.56 8.43
C PRO A 245 -4.95 7.96 7.90
N VAL A 246 -3.97 8.61 7.27
CA VAL A 246 -4.19 9.94 6.66
C VAL A 246 -5.15 9.83 5.47
N ALA A 247 -4.95 8.84 4.62
CA ALA A 247 -5.81 8.58 3.47
C ALA A 247 -7.22 8.14 3.89
N ALA A 248 -7.34 7.35 4.97
CA ALA A 248 -8.63 6.92 5.49
C ALA A 248 -9.47 8.11 6.01
N VAL A 249 -8.85 9.05 6.72
CA VAL A 249 -9.51 10.31 7.13
C VAL A 249 -9.98 11.10 5.91
N ALA A 250 -9.15 11.20 4.87
CA ALA A 250 -9.53 11.87 3.62
C ALA A 250 -10.70 11.15 2.92
N GLY A 251 -10.71 9.80 2.92
CA GLY A 251 -11.80 8.98 2.39
C GLY A 251 -13.14 9.24 3.09
N VAL A 252 -13.15 9.24 4.42
CA VAL A 252 -14.36 9.62 5.20
C VAL A 252 -14.77 11.04 4.88
N GLY A 253 -13.82 11.99 4.83
CA GLY A 253 -14.08 13.40 4.52
C GLY A 253 -14.75 13.56 3.15
N LEU A 254 -14.26 12.84 2.14
CA LEU A 254 -14.82 12.86 0.79
C LEU A 254 -16.30 12.44 0.78
N ILE A 255 -16.64 11.34 1.46
CA ILE A 255 -18.01 10.82 1.48
C ILE A 255 -18.92 11.68 2.39
N SER A 256 -18.36 12.36 3.41
CA SER A 256 -19.14 13.27 4.26
C SER A 256 -19.67 14.49 3.49
N VAL A 257 -19.05 14.88 2.38
CA VAL A 257 -19.55 15.96 1.50
C VAL A 257 -20.84 15.54 0.79
N SER A 258 -20.92 14.29 0.33
CA SER A 258 -22.12 13.73 -0.29
C SER A 258 -22.08 12.21 -0.30
N LEU A 259 -23.09 11.56 0.28
CA LEU A 259 -23.26 10.11 0.19
C LEU A 259 -23.45 9.63 -1.26
N GLY A 260 -23.87 10.50 -2.18
CA GLY A 260 -23.93 10.18 -3.60
C GLY A 260 -22.56 9.89 -4.24
N LEU A 261 -21.45 10.26 -3.58
CA LEU A 261 -20.10 9.95 -4.00
C LEU A 261 -19.67 8.53 -3.60
N LEU A 262 -20.39 7.83 -2.72
CA LEU A 262 -20.01 6.52 -2.21
C LEU A 262 -19.77 5.49 -3.34
N PRO A 263 -20.66 5.31 -4.34
CA PRO A 263 -20.41 4.36 -5.43
C PRO A 263 -19.13 4.68 -6.22
N LEU A 264 -18.91 5.96 -6.50
CA LEU A 264 -17.72 6.41 -7.24
C LEU A 264 -16.46 6.29 -6.39
N GLY A 265 -16.52 6.59 -5.09
CA GLY A 265 -15.39 6.48 -4.17
C GLY A 265 -14.92 5.03 -4.01
N LEU A 266 -15.86 4.09 -3.77
CA LEU A 266 -15.56 2.66 -3.70
C LEU A 266 -14.99 2.14 -5.03
N ALA A 267 -15.61 2.50 -6.15
CA ALA A 267 -15.16 2.10 -7.47
C ALA A 267 -13.77 2.68 -7.83
N ALA A 268 -13.50 3.93 -7.46
CA ALA A 268 -12.20 4.54 -7.68
C ALA A 268 -11.11 3.89 -6.83
N ALA A 269 -11.38 3.57 -5.57
CA ALA A 269 -10.47 2.80 -4.73
C ALA A 269 -10.18 1.42 -5.33
N ALA A 270 -11.23 0.71 -5.80
CA ALA A 270 -11.08 -0.57 -6.49
C ALA A 270 -10.21 -0.47 -7.75
N GLY A 271 -10.42 0.57 -8.57
CA GLY A 271 -9.63 0.79 -9.78
C GLY A 271 -8.17 1.11 -9.50
N ALA A 272 -7.91 1.89 -8.47
CA ALA A 272 -6.57 2.21 -8.00
C ALA A 272 -5.83 0.95 -7.52
N MET A 273 -6.47 0.14 -6.66
CA MET A 273 -5.91 -1.12 -6.17
C MET A 273 -5.68 -2.13 -7.31
N LEU A 274 -6.65 -2.29 -8.22
CA LEU A 274 -6.51 -3.19 -9.37
C LEU A 274 -5.32 -2.83 -10.25
N TYR A 275 -5.11 -1.54 -10.51
CA TYR A 275 -3.96 -1.07 -11.28
C TYR A 275 -2.64 -1.45 -10.60
N VAL A 276 -2.54 -1.22 -9.29
CA VAL A 276 -1.37 -1.55 -8.48
C VAL A 276 -1.06 -3.05 -8.50
N ILE A 277 -2.07 -3.89 -8.26
CA ILE A 277 -1.93 -5.35 -8.27
C ILE A 277 -1.33 -5.83 -9.59
N VAL A 278 -1.90 -5.37 -10.71
CA VAL A 278 -1.51 -5.85 -12.04
C VAL A 278 -0.18 -5.25 -12.50
N GLN A 279 0.09 -4.01 -12.18
CA GLN A 279 1.28 -3.29 -12.67
C GLN A 279 2.52 -3.57 -11.85
N GLU A 280 2.36 -3.83 -10.55
CA GLU A 280 3.51 -3.88 -9.63
C GLU A 280 3.57 -5.16 -8.82
N VAL A 281 2.54 -5.54 -8.07
CA VAL A 281 2.61 -6.66 -7.10
C VAL A 281 2.75 -8.01 -7.81
N ILE A 282 1.91 -8.31 -8.80
CA ILE A 282 1.99 -9.56 -9.56
C ILE A 282 3.30 -9.66 -10.33
N PRO A 283 3.74 -8.66 -11.12
CA PRO A 283 5.02 -8.76 -11.82
C PRO A 283 6.21 -8.93 -10.88
N GLU A 284 6.24 -8.25 -9.74
CA GLU A 284 7.32 -8.38 -8.77
C GLU A 284 7.35 -9.78 -8.16
N SER A 285 6.20 -10.34 -7.77
CA SER A 285 6.10 -11.70 -7.20
C SER A 285 6.57 -12.81 -8.16
N HIS A 286 6.60 -12.54 -9.46
CA HIS A 286 7.02 -13.49 -10.50
C HIS A 286 8.43 -13.22 -11.05
N SER A 287 9.10 -12.16 -10.60
CA SER A 287 10.35 -11.68 -11.19
C SER A 287 11.58 -12.53 -10.84
N HIS A 288 11.52 -13.35 -9.79
CA HIS A 288 12.68 -14.06 -9.23
C HIS A 288 12.70 -15.58 -9.50
N GLY A 289 11.85 -16.07 -10.38
CA GLY A 289 11.86 -17.46 -10.82
C GLY A 289 11.02 -18.45 -10.01
N HIS A 290 10.28 -17.97 -9.01
CA HIS A 290 9.36 -18.80 -8.19
C HIS A 290 7.88 -18.54 -8.53
N GLY A 291 7.56 -18.21 -9.78
CA GLY A 291 6.22 -17.82 -10.22
C GLY A 291 5.13 -18.83 -9.88
N GLN A 292 5.43 -20.14 -9.87
CA GLN A 292 4.46 -21.16 -9.46
C GLN A 292 4.09 -21.01 -7.97
N VAL A 293 5.06 -20.73 -7.10
CA VAL A 293 4.81 -20.50 -5.66
C VAL A 293 4.00 -19.22 -5.47
N ALA A 294 4.37 -18.15 -6.16
CA ALA A 294 3.63 -16.89 -6.14
C ALA A 294 2.18 -17.05 -6.61
N SER A 295 1.96 -17.78 -7.72
CA SER A 295 0.61 -18.05 -8.24
C SER A 295 -0.26 -18.85 -7.29
N MET A 296 0.29 -19.92 -6.67
CA MET A 296 -0.44 -20.72 -5.70
C MET A 296 -0.74 -19.93 -4.42
N ALA A 297 0.19 -19.10 -3.97
CA ALA A 297 0.00 -18.21 -2.84
C ALA A 297 -1.06 -17.13 -3.15
N LEU A 298 -1.09 -16.59 -4.37
CA LEU A 298 -2.13 -15.66 -4.83
C LEU A 298 -3.53 -16.30 -4.73
N VAL A 299 -3.67 -17.53 -5.23
CA VAL A 299 -4.95 -18.26 -5.12
C VAL A 299 -5.33 -18.46 -3.65
N ALA A 300 -4.38 -18.79 -2.77
CA ALA A 300 -4.64 -18.96 -1.34
C ALA A 300 -5.08 -17.63 -0.69
N GLY A 301 -4.43 -16.51 -1.02
CA GLY A 301 -4.81 -15.18 -0.53
C GLY A 301 -6.21 -14.77 -1.00
N PHE A 302 -6.52 -15.01 -2.26
CA PHE A 302 -7.85 -14.74 -2.81
C PHE A 302 -8.94 -15.55 -2.11
N ILE A 303 -8.69 -16.86 -1.85
CA ILE A 303 -9.61 -17.72 -1.09
C ILE A 303 -9.80 -17.18 0.32
N LEU A 304 -8.71 -16.82 1.02
CA LEU A 304 -8.81 -16.26 2.37
C LEU A 304 -9.71 -15.02 2.39
N MET A 305 -9.48 -14.07 1.47
CA MET A 305 -10.28 -12.84 1.42
C MET A 305 -11.74 -13.13 1.07
N THR A 306 -11.98 -14.08 0.16
CA THR A 306 -13.36 -14.53 -0.15
C THR A 306 -14.07 -15.04 1.11
N VAL A 307 -13.38 -15.84 1.93
CA VAL A 307 -13.93 -16.34 3.19
C VAL A 307 -14.20 -15.20 4.18
N LEU A 308 -13.24 -14.28 4.34
CA LEU A 308 -13.40 -13.12 5.23
C LEU A 308 -14.60 -12.25 4.84
N ASP A 309 -14.79 -11.99 3.54
CA ASP A 309 -15.86 -11.12 3.06
C ASP A 309 -17.26 -11.79 3.09
N THR A 310 -17.30 -13.14 3.04
CA THR A 310 -18.57 -13.87 2.99
C THR A 310 -18.98 -14.49 4.32
N ALA A 311 -18.05 -14.66 5.27
CA ALA A 311 -18.30 -15.30 6.55
C ALA A 311 -18.39 -14.29 7.72
N LEU A 312 -17.91 -13.07 7.54
CA LEU A 312 -18.02 -11.95 8.49
C LEU A 312 -19.03 -10.92 7.99
#